data_f59ba3b1109299b8434341f2016f5656
#
_entry.id   f59ba3b1109299b8434341f2016f5656
#
_cell.length_a   1.000
_cell.length_b   1.000
_cell.length_c   1.000
_cell.angle_alpha   90.00
_cell.angle_beta   90.00
_cell.angle_gamma   90.00
#
_symmetry.space_group_name_H-M   'P 1'
#
loop_
_entity.id
_entity.type
_entity.pdbx_description
1 polymer ?
#
loop_
_entity_poly.entity_id
_entity_poly.type
_entity_poly.pdbx_seq_one_letter_code
_entity_poly.pdbx_strand_id
1 'polypeptide(L)'
;MKLDHIFCAIIGDIVHSRELPDRGEVQRQLEKALNEVNVKYKKHISARFMISQGDEFQGLLETSESITNILNDLQTAMHPIHIRFGIGMGEVLTDIDEERSVRVDGPAYYLAREAVNVVRTTETKNGSAGTNVCVRVQNDELPLNTVNVLFSLMDTLRKGWTDRQSDIIRCYKQQQENHHCGHKALHPVKHIAAVLYAISDKGKDDPKVFDELL
;
A
#
# COMPACT_ATOMS: atom_id res chain seq x y z
N MET A 1 27.56 -1.71 -20.10
CA MET A 1 26.87 -1.17 -18.90
C MET A 1 25.87 -2.23 -18.48
N LYS A 2 26.10 -2.95 -17.37
CA LYS A 2 25.06 -3.81 -16.79
C LYS A 2 23.90 -2.89 -16.42
N LEU A 3 22.72 -3.13 -16.91
CA LEU A 3 21.51 -2.58 -16.33
C LEU A 3 21.42 -3.18 -14.94
N ASP A 4 21.81 -2.40 -13.94
CA ASP A 4 21.70 -2.81 -12.56
C ASP A 4 20.21 -3.01 -12.26
N HIS A 5 19.88 -4.17 -11.70
CA HIS A 5 18.48 -4.54 -11.44
C HIS A 5 17.94 -3.65 -10.33
N ILE A 6 16.87 -2.88 -10.64
CA ILE A 6 16.22 -1.97 -9.69
C ILE A 6 15.09 -2.71 -8.98
N PHE A 7 15.27 -2.93 -7.69
CA PHE A 7 14.27 -3.48 -6.79
C PHE A 7 13.41 -2.39 -6.16
N CYS A 8 12.26 -2.78 -5.62
CA CYS A 8 11.38 -1.88 -4.88
C CYS A 8 11.25 -2.37 -3.43
N ALA A 9 11.93 -1.71 -2.50
CA ALA A 9 11.75 -1.93 -1.08
C ALA A 9 10.55 -1.12 -0.57
N ILE A 10 9.74 -1.75 0.27
CA ILE A 10 8.65 -1.10 0.98
C ILE A 10 8.90 -1.23 2.47
N ILE A 11 8.90 -0.12 3.18
CA ILE A 11 8.88 -0.04 4.64
C ILE A 11 7.58 0.63 5.06
N GLY A 12 6.88 0.04 6.02
CA GLY A 12 5.68 0.64 6.58
C GLY A 12 5.70 0.64 8.09
N ASP A 13 5.00 1.61 8.70
CA ASP A 13 4.80 1.68 10.13
C ASP A 13 3.37 2.12 10.48
N ILE A 14 2.89 1.72 11.65
CA ILE A 14 1.55 2.06 12.14
C ILE A 14 1.57 3.46 12.76
N VAL A 15 0.63 4.30 12.31
CA VAL A 15 0.42 5.65 12.84
C VAL A 15 -0.06 5.56 14.28
N HIS A 16 0.56 6.33 15.19
CA HIS A 16 0.20 6.38 16.62
C HIS A 16 0.09 5.02 17.32
N SER A 17 0.91 4.05 16.93
CA SER A 17 0.89 2.68 17.46
C SER A 17 0.97 2.60 18.99
N ARG A 18 1.65 3.58 19.61
CA ARG A 18 1.81 3.64 21.09
C ARG A 18 0.53 4.02 21.83
N GLU A 19 -0.42 4.66 21.13
CA GLU A 19 -1.68 5.16 21.67
C GLU A 19 -2.82 4.14 21.51
N LEU A 20 -2.57 3.06 20.74
CA LEU A 20 -3.57 2.02 20.49
C LEU A 20 -3.83 1.18 21.75
N PRO A 21 -5.11 0.92 22.09
CA PRO A 21 -5.48 0.26 23.35
C PRO A 21 -5.06 -1.22 23.39
N ASP A 22 -5.06 -1.92 22.26
CA ASP A 22 -4.65 -3.33 22.15
C ASP A 22 -3.58 -3.51 21.08
N ARG A 23 -2.34 -3.21 21.43
CA ARG A 23 -1.19 -3.34 20.53
C ARG A 23 -0.94 -4.79 20.10
N GLY A 24 -1.26 -5.76 20.95
CA GLY A 24 -1.08 -7.18 20.65
C GLY A 24 -2.05 -7.64 19.56
N GLU A 25 -3.32 -7.20 19.61
CA GLU A 25 -4.28 -7.50 18.55
C GLU A 25 -3.91 -6.85 17.23
N VAL A 26 -3.50 -5.58 17.28
CA VAL A 26 -3.05 -4.84 16.09
C VAL A 26 -1.85 -5.52 15.42
N GLN A 27 -0.90 -6.02 16.22
CA GLN A 27 0.26 -6.76 15.71
C GLN A 27 -0.16 -8.07 15.03
N ARG A 28 -1.08 -8.84 15.64
CA ARG A 28 -1.63 -10.07 15.02
C ARG A 28 -2.36 -9.77 13.70
N GLN A 29 -3.14 -8.69 13.67
CA GLN A 29 -3.82 -8.25 12.45
C GLN A 29 -2.81 -7.88 11.35
N LEU A 30 -1.74 -7.16 11.69
CA LEU A 30 -0.67 -6.81 10.76
C LEU A 30 0.04 -8.07 10.24
N GLU A 31 0.43 -9.00 11.11
CA GLU A 31 1.06 -10.27 10.71
C GLU A 31 0.17 -11.05 9.74
N LYS A 32 -1.14 -11.12 10.01
CA LYS A 32 -2.10 -11.76 9.12
C LYS A 32 -2.14 -11.06 7.76
N ALA A 33 -2.27 -9.75 7.73
CA ALA A 33 -2.30 -8.95 6.49
C ALA A 33 -1.02 -9.12 5.66
N LEU A 34 0.17 -9.11 6.30
CA LEU A 34 1.44 -9.34 5.64
C LEU A 34 1.52 -10.77 5.05
N ASN A 35 1.04 -11.78 5.76
CA ASN A 35 1.00 -13.16 5.26
C ASN A 35 0.07 -13.31 4.05
N GLU A 36 -1.11 -12.67 4.06
CA GLU A 36 -2.02 -12.65 2.91
C GLU A 36 -1.37 -11.99 1.69
N VAL A 37 -0.69 -10.86 1.87
CA VAL A 37 0.10 -10.19 0.82
C VAL A 37 1.21 -11.09 0.28
N ASN A 38 1.96 -11.75 1.15
CA ASN A 38 3.03 -12.68 0.75
C ASN A 38 2.52 -13.85 -0.09
N VAL A 39 1.34 -14.36 0.22
CA VAL A 39 0.71 -15.44 -0.57
C VAL A 39 0.20 -14.90 -1.90
N LYS A 40 -0.56 -13.82 -1.88
CA LYS A 40 -1.22 -13.24 -3.05
C LYS A 40 -0.23 -12.73 -4.09
N TYR A 41 0.82 -12.07 -3.64
CA TYR A 41 1.82 -11.43 -4.52
C TYR A 41 3.14 -12.18 -4.62
N LYS A 42 3.17 -13.49 -4.29
CA LYS A 42 4.38 -14.32 -4.26
C LYS A 42 5.27 -14.18 -5.50
N LYS A 43 4.66 -14.02 -6.69
CA LYS A 43 5.40 -13.92 -7.97
C LYS A 43 6.13 -12.58 -8.16
N HIS A 44 5.78 -11.56 -7.38
CA HIS A 44 6.33 -10.20 -7.45
C HIS A 44 7.24 -9.88 -6.26
N ILE A 45 7.29 -10.76 -5.26
CA ILE A 45 8.03 -10.57 -4.02
C ILE A 45 9.37 -11.28 -4.11
N SER A 46 10.46 -10.53 -3.99
CA SER A 46 11.83 -11.05 -3.92
C SER A 46 12.24 -11.40 -2.49
N ALA A 47 11.76 -10.63 -1.47
CA ALA A 47 11.91 -11.00 -0.07
C ALA A 47 10.61 -10.68 0.68
N ARG A 48 10.13 -11.64 1.48
CA ARG A 48 8.82 -11.61 2.13
C ARG A 48 8.62 -10.38 3.00
N PHE A 49 7.41 -9.86 2.99
CA PHE A 49 6.96 -8.86 3.96
C PHE A 49 6.93 -9.47 5.35
N MET A 50 7.59 -8.82 6.30
CA MET A 50 7.64 -9.25 7.69
C MET A 50 7.80 -8.06 8.62
N ILE A 51 7.38 -8.22 9.86
CA ILE A 51 7.63 -7.24 10.92
C ILE A 51 9.13 -7.20 11.20
N SER A 52 9.72 -6.02 11.11
CA SER A 52 11.15 -5.78 11.37
C SER A 52 11.39 -5.41 12.82
N GLN A 53 10.59 -4.49 13.36
CA GLN A 53 10.70 -4.04 14.76
C GLN A 53 9.38 -3.41 15.24
N GLY A 54 8.78 -4.01 16.25
CA GLY A 54 7.57 -3.47 16.88
C GLY A 54 6.37 -3.44 15.94
N ASP A 55 6.04 -2.28 15.43
CA ASP A 55 4.94 -1.99 14.50
C ASP A 55 5.42 -1.67 13.08
N GLU A 56 6.73 -1.75 12.85
CA GLU A 56 7.33 -1.53 11.56
C GLU A 56 7.50 -2.85 10.81
N PHE A 57 7.23 -2.83 9.51
CA PHE A 57 7.42 -3.97 8.63
C PHE A 57 8.15 -3.56 7.34
N GLN A 58 8.72 -4.54 6.68
CA GLN A 58 9.39 -4.34 5.39
C GLN A 58 9.25 -5.54 4.48
N GLY A 59 9.41 -5.31 3.18
CA GLY A 59 9.45 -6.31 2.13
C GLY A 59 10.16 -5.80 0.89
N LEU A 60 10.49 -6.71 -0.03
CA LEU A 60 11.18 -6.40 -1.28
C LEU A 60 10.39 -6.96 -2.45
N LEU A 61 10.16 -6.13 -3.45
CA LEU A 61 9.55 -6.51 -4.73
C LEU A 61 10.60 -6.49 -5.83
N GLU A 62 10.44 -7.36 -6.80
CA GLU A 62 11.25 -7.41 -8.01
C GLU A 62 10.95 -6.23 -8.94
N THR A 63 9.67 -5.80 -9.00
CA THR A 63 9.20 -4.71 -9.85
C THR A 63 8.20 -3.81 -9.13
N SER A 64 7.89 -2.65 -9.72
CA SER A 64 6.92 -1.69 -9.17
C SER A 64 5.44 -2.04 -9.45
N GLU A 65 5.15 -3.05 -10.30
CA GLU A 65 3.81 -3.34 -10.82
C GLU A 65 2.75 -3.57 -9.74
N SER A 66 3.12 -4.22 -8.64
CA SER A 66 2.17 -4.59 -7.58
C SER A 66 2.12 -3.62 -6.41
N ILE A 67 2.93 -2.55 -6.41
CA ILE A 67 3.04 -1.62 -5.28
C ILE A 67 1.67 -1.09 -4.86
N THR A 68 0.93 -0.46 -5.77
CA THR A 68 -0.36 0.17 -5.46
C THR A 68 -1.38 -0.82 -4.94
N ASN A 69 -1.40 -2.05 -5.47
CA ASN A 69 -2.28 -3.11 -5.01
C ASN A 69 -1.92 -3.58 -3.59
N ILE A 70 -0.64 -3.82 -3.33
CA ILE A 70 -0.12 -4.22 -2.02
C ILE A 70 -0.43 -3.16 -0.95
N LEU A 71 -0.12 -1.88 -1.22
CA LEU A 71 -0.41 -0.80 -0.28
C LEU A 71 -1.90 -0.73 0.05
N ASN A 72 -2.74 -0.86 -0.97
CA ASN A 72 -4.17 -0.79 -0.82
C ASN A 72 -4.75 -2.00 -0.07
N ASP A 73 -4.23 -3.21 -0.29
CA ASP A 73 -4.65 -4.40 0.45
C ASP A 73 -4.26 -4.29 1.92
N LEU A 74 -3.03 -3.84 2.22
CA LEU A 74 -2.58 -3.61 3.59
C LEU A 74 -3.42 -2.52 4.29
N GLN A 75 -3.69 -1.39 3.63
CA GLN A 75 -4.54 -0.33 4.19
C GLN A 75 -5.96 -0.83 4.45
N THR A 76 -6.51 -1.64 3.55
CA THR A 76 -7.85 -2.22 3.69
C THR A 76 -7.91 -3.24 4.84
N ALA A 77 -6.92 -4.14 4.93
CA ALA A 77 -6.85 -5.16 5.97
C ALA A 77 -6.66 -4.55 7.36
N MET A 78 -5.98 -3.41 7.46
CA MET A 78 -5.69 -2.73 8.72
C MET A 78 -6.73 -1.68 9.11
N HIS A 79 -7.70 -1.35 8.24
CA HIS A 79 -8.73 -0.35 8.57
C HIS A 79 -9.43 -0.67 9.92
N PRO A 80 -9.66 0.31 10.82
CA PRO A 80 -9.43 1.77 10.68
C PRO A 80 -8.02 2.25 11.03
N ILE A 81 -7.07 1.37 11.24
CA ILE A 81 -5.70 1.71 11.61
C ILE A 81 -4.95 2.23 10.39
N HIS A 82 -4.28 3.36 10.54
CA HIS A 82 -3.53 3.97 9.46
C HIS A 82 -2.09 3.48 9.42
N ILE A 83 -1.58 3.25 8.19
CA ILE A 83 -0.19 2.86 7.94
C ILE A 83 0.49 3.97 7.12
N ARG A 84 1.73 4.31 7.48
CA ARG A 84 2.65 5.08 6.64
C ARG A 84 3.48 4.13 5.81
N PHE A 85 3.79 4.52 4.58
CA PHE A 85 4.62 3.74 3.67
C PHE A 85 5.74 4.60 3.09
N GLY A 86 6.95 4.07 3.16
CA GLY A 86 8.09 4.54 2.40
C GLY A 86 8.45 3.51 1.33
N ILE A 87 8.57 3.97 0.09
CA ILE A 87 8.94 3.15 -1.05
C ILE A 87 10.29 3.63 -1.57
N GLY A 88 11.24 2.72 -1.63
CA GLY A 88 12.57 2.99 -2.18
C GLY A 88 12.83 2.11 -3.40
N MET A 89 13.16 2.74 -4.52
CA MET A 89 13.52 2.05 -5.76
C MET A 89 15.03 2.19 -5.99
N GLY A 90 15.75 1.08 -5.98
CA GLY A 90 17.20 1.08 -6.10
C GLY A 90 17.80 -0.32 -6.10
N GLU A 91 19.11 -0.35 -6.05
CA GLU A 91 19.89 -1.60 -6.00
C GLU A 91 19.79 -2.26 -4.63
N VAL A 92 20.05 -3.56 -4.62
CA VAL A 92 20.29 -4.39 -3.44
C VAL A 92 21.75 -4.83 -3.48
N LEU A 93 22.47 -4.70 -2.37
CA LEU A 93 23.90 -4.95 -2.27
C LEU A 93 24.25 -6.29 -1.61
N THR A 94 23.29 -6.91 -0.93
CA THR A 94 23.46 -8.21 -0.29
C THR A 94 22.79 -9.32 -1.11
N ASP A 95 23.07 -10.57 -0.76
CA ASP A 95 22.27 -11.68 -1.24
C ASP A 95 20.81 -11.51 -0.76
N ILE A 96 19.86 -11.88 -1.62
CA ILE A 96 18.44 -11.78 -1.28
C ILE A 96 18.03 -13.02 -0.49
N ASP A 97 17.70 -12.83 0.78
CA ASP A 97 17.06 -13.85 1.62
C ASP A 97 15.54 -13.74 1.39
N GLU A 98 14.98 -14.65 0.59
CA GLU A 98 13.56 -14.64 0.23
C GLU A 98 12.63 -14.71 1.45
N GLU A 99 13.05 -15.39 2.52
CA GLU A 99 12.27 -15.59 3.74
C GLU A 99 12.47 -14.47 4.77
N ARG A 100 13.52 -13.67 4.65
CA ARG A 100 13.93 -12.70 5.68
C ARG A 100 14.38 -11.37 5.08
N SER A 101 13.42 -10.53 4.71
CA SER A 101 13.70 -9.19 4.17
C SER A 101 14.58 -8.32 5.09
N VAL A 102 14.61 -8.60 6.39
CA VAL A 102 15.46 -7.87 7.37
C VAL A 102 16.97 -8.16 7.20
N ARG A 103 17.33 -9.17 6.42
CA ARG A 103 18.74 -9.47 6.10
C ARG A 103 19.20 -8.89 4.78
N VAL A 104 18.27 -8.33 4.01
CA VAL A 104 18.54 -7.73 2.71
C VAL A 104 18.85 -6.26 2.93
N ASP A 105 19.92 -5.76 2.31
CA ASP A 105 20.37 -4.39 2.47
C ASP A 105 20.82 -3.77 1.13
N GLY A 106 20.69 -2.44 1.04
CA GLY A 106 21.09 -1.67 -0.12
C GLY A 106 20.31 -0.37 -0.32
N PRO A 107 20.64 0.41 -1.37
CA PRO A 107 20.00 1.67 -1.70
C PRO A 107 18.48 1.64 -1.69
N ALA A 108 17.84 0.55 -2.16
CA ALA A 108 16.39 0.40 -2.12
C ALA A 108 15.83 0.57 -0.70
N TYR A 109 16.43 -0.09 0.30
CA TYR A 109 16.01 0.02 1.70
C TYR A 109 16.35 1.35 2.34
N TYR A 110 17.51 1.95 2.00
CA TYR A 110 17.90 3.29 2.51
C TYR A 110 16.90 4.34 2.04
N LEU A 111 16.54 4.30 0.76
CA LEU A 111 15.56 5.20 0.17
C LEU A 111 14.15 4.99 0.74
N ALA A 112 13.73 3.74 0.97
CA ALA A 112 12.47 3.43 1.63
C ALA A 112 12.43 3.97 3.06
N ARG A 113 13.53 3.84 3.81
CA ARG A 113 13.69 4.38 5.16
C ARG A 113 13.61 5.90 5.18
N GLU A 114 14.29 6.55 4.25
CA GLU A 114 14.21 8.01 4.09
C GLU A 114 12.78 8.43 3.75
N ALA A 115 12.12 7.73 2.83
CA ALA A 115 10.75 8.03 2.40
C ALA A 115 9.74 7.94 3.56
N VAL A 116 9.76 6.87 4.38
CA VAL A 116 8.84 6.75 5.52
C VAL A 116 9.12 7.83 6.58
N ASN A 117 10.38 8.21 6.78
CA ASN A 117 10.73 9.30 7.70
C ASN A 117 10.23 10.67 7.21
N VAL A 118 10.22 10.92 5.89
CA VAL A 118 9.61 12.13 5.30
C VAL A 118 8.13 12.20 5.64
N VAL A 119 7.38 11.11 5.45
CA VAL A 119 5.94 11.06 5.81
C VAL A 119 5.76 11.37 7.29
N ARG A 120 6.51 10.70 8.17
CA ARG A 120 6.45 10.87 9.63
C ARG A 120 6.72 12.32 10.07
N THR A 121 7.74 12.95 9.49
CA THR A 121 8.12 14.33 9.86
C THR A 121 7.14 15.37 9.32
N THR A 122 6.54 15.13 8.15
CA THR A 122 5.53 16.01 7.55
C THR A 122 4.24 16.00 8.37
N GLU A 123 3.81 14.83 8.84
CA GLU A 123 2.66 14.68 9.73
C GLU A 123 2.86 15.47 11.04
N THR A 124 4.01 15.31 11.68
CA THR A 124 4.33 15.99 12.95
C THR A 124 4.34 17.51 12.81
N LYS A 125 4.82 18.04 11.68
CA LYS A 125 4.92 19.50 11.47
C LYS A 125 3.59 20.17 11.14
N ASN A 126 2.71 19.47 10.43
CA ASN A 126 1.48 20.04 9.88
C ASN A 126 0.21 19.61 10.64
N GLY A 127 0.33 18.79 11.68
CA GLY A 127 -0.80 18.25 12.43
C GLY A 127 -1.69 17.27 11.64
N SER A 128 -1.37 17.07 10.36
CA SER A 128 -2.05 16.14 9.46
C SER A 128 -1.09 15.79 8.32
N ALA A 129 -0.86 14.51 8.07
CA ALA A 129 -0.12 14.09 6.90
C ALA A 129 -0.93 14.39 5.64
N GLY A 130 -0.35 15.12 4.70
CA GLY A 130 -0.92 15.31 3.37
C GLY A 130 -1.03 13.97 2.62
N THR A 131 -0.11 13.04 2.91
CA THR A 131 -0.07 11.70 2.33
C THR A 131 0.50 10.71 3.34
N ASN A 132 0.08 9.44 3.23
CA ASN A 132 0.66 8.33 3.98
C ASN A 132 1.72 7.57 3.18
N VAL A 133 2.02 7.99 1.96
CA VAL A 133 2.96 7.31 1.05
C VAL A 133 3.99 8.32 0.53
N CYS A 134 5.27 7.93 0.55
CA CYS A 134 6.34 8.66 -0.12
C CYS A 134 7.20 7.67 -0.94
N VAL A 135 7.60 8.08 -2.14
CA VAL A 135 8.46 7.31 -3.04
C VAL A 135 9.78 8.03 -3.24
N ARG A 136 10.87 7.29 -3.20
CA ARG A 136 12.24 7.72 -3.51
C ARG A 136 12.85 6.77 -4.52
N VAL A 137 13.68 7.28 -5.42
CA VAL A 137 14.37 6.48 -6.46
C VAL A 137 15.85 6.82 -6.45
N GLN A 138 16.69 5.81 -6.62
CA GLN A 138 18.12 5.99 -6.85
C GLN A 138 18.30 6.67 -8.21
N ASN A 139 19.13 7.71 -8.28
CA ASN A 139 19.36 8.47 -9.52
C ASN A 139 18.12 9.19 -10.08
N ASP A 140 17.57 10.05 -9.37
CA ASP A 140 16.42 10.99 -9.47
C ASP A 140 16.03 11.52 -10.89
N GLU A 141 16.00 10.65 -11.91
CA GLU A 141 15.65 10.99 -13.30
C GLU A 141 14.14 10.92 -13.58
N LEU A 142 13.35 10.41 -12.63
CA LEU A 142 11.91 10.26 -12.78
C LEU A 142 11.15 11.47 -12.19
N PRO A 143 9.98 11.83 -12.73
CA PRO A 143 9.13 12.89 -12.15
C PRO A 143 8.49 12.45 -10.83
N LEU A 144 9.30 12.16 -9.81
CA LEU A 144 8.89 11.66 -8.49
C LEU A 144 7.89 12.59 -7.82
N ASN A 145 8.01 13.91 -8.06
CA ASN A 145 7.02 14.86 -7.54
C ASN A 145 5.61 14.52 -8.04
N THR A 146 5.45 14.13 -9.30
CA THR A 146 4.14 13.74 -9.86
C THR A 146 3.62 12.49 -9.20
N VAL A 147 4.45 11.45 -9.02
CA VAL A 147 4.06 10.20 -8.36
C VAL A 147 3.64 10.46 -6.90
N ASN A 148 4.42 11.23 -6.16
CA ASN A 148 4.10 11.59 -4.77
C ASN A 148 2.83 12.45 -4.67
N VAL A 149 2.59 13.37 -5.62
CA VAL A 149 1.35 14.15 -5.70
C VAL A 149 0.15 13.23 -5.97
N LEU A 150 0.27 12.24 -6.87
CA LEU A 150 -0.80 11.26 -7.11
C LEU A 150 -1.15 10.46 -5.86
N PHE A 151 -0.15 9.96 -5.12
CA PHE A 151 -0.40 9.30 -3.83
C PHE A 151 -1.09 10.22 -2.83
N SER A 152 -0.68 11.49 -2.75
CA SER A 152 -1.32 12.48 -1.88
C SER A 152 -2.79 12.73 -2.25
N LEU A 153 -3.10 12.81 -3.53
CA LEU A 153 -4.48 12.93 -4.02
C LEU A 153 -5.31 11.68 -3.68
N MET A 154 -4.75 10.49 -3.89
CA MET A 154 -5.42 9.23 -3.53
C MET A 154 -5.73 9.16 -2.03
N ASP A 155 -4.80 9.54 -1.18
CA ASP A 155 -5.00 9.56 0.27
C ASP A 155 -6.04 10.60 0.69
N THR A 156 -6.05 11.76 0.04
CA THR A 156 -7.05 12.81 0.28
C THR A 156 -8.45 12.32 -0.06
N LEU A 157 -8.61 11.63 -1.19
CA LEU A 157 -9.89 11.03 -1.58
C LEU A 157 -10.34 9.97 -0.57
N ARG A 158 -9.43 9.08 -0.13
CA ARG A 158 -9.73 8.03 0.85
C ARG A 158 -10.14 8.59 2.21
N LYS A 159 -9.50 9.65 2.69
CA LYS A 159 -9.85 10.31 3.95
C LYS A 159 -11.27 10.90 3.94
N GLY A 160 -11.79 11.22 2.76
CA GLY A 160 -13.17 11.68 2.58
C GLY A 160 -14.21 10.56 2.55
N TRP A 161 -13.80 9.29 2.53
CA TRP A 161 -14.74 8.17 2.48
C TRP A 161 -15.40 7.93 3.84
N THR A 162 -16.69 7.66 3.80
CA THR A 162 -17.43 7.13 4.94
C THR A 162 -17.10 5.64 5.13
N ASP A 163 -17.36 5.10 6.33
CA ASP A 163 -17.16 3.66 6.60
C ASP A 163 -17.91 2.80 5.59
N ARG A 164 -19.15 3.19 5.23
CA ARG A 164 -19.96 2.49 4.23
C ARG A 164 -19.31 2.49 2.84
N GLN A 165 -18.74 3.62 2.41
CA GLN A 165 -18.03 3.69 1.13
C GLN A 165 -16.77 2.81 1.13
N SER A 166 -16.04 2.81 2.23
CA SER A 166 -14.88 1.93 2.43
C SER A 166 -15.26 0.45 2.37
N ASP A 167 -16.39 0.08 3.00
CA ASP A 167 -16.92 -1.30 2.97
C ASP A 167 -17.35 -1.73 1.57
N ILE A 168 -18.04 -0.87 0.83
CA ILE A 168 -18.45 -1.15 -0.56
C ILE A 168 -17.24 -1.43 -1.43
N ILE A 169 -16.20 -0.58 -1.34
CA ILE A 169 -14.97 -0.75 -2.13
C ILE A 169 -14.25 -2.05 -1.75
N ARG A 170 -14.23 -2.40 -0.46
CA ARG A 170 -13.66 -3.66 0.03
C ARG A 170 -14.41 -4.87 -0.53
N CYS A 171 -15.74 -4.88 -0.44
CA CYS A 171 -16.57 -5.97 -0.98
C CYS A 171 -16.41 -6.11 -2.50
N TYR A 172 -16.38 -4.99 -3.23
CA TYR A 172 -16.18 -4.99 -4.67
C TYR A 172 -14.84 -5.63 -5.07
N LYS A 173 -13.75 -5.31 -4.36
CA LYS A 173 -12.44 -5.92 -4.62
C LYS A 173 -12.42 -7.41 -4.35
N GLN A 174 -13.01 -7.86 -3.24
CA GLN A 174 -13.12 -9.28 -2.92
C GLN A 174 -13.90 -10.05 -3.97
N GLN A 175 -14.96 -9.47 -4.54
CA GLN A 175 -15.71 -10.09 -5.64
C GLN A 175 -14.86 -10.20 -6.91
N GLN A 176 -14.10 -9.17 -7.26
CA GLN A 176 -13.20 -9.21 -8.42
C GLN A 176 -12.14 -10.30 -8.30
N GLU A 177 -11.60 -10.51 -7.10
CA GLU A 177 -10.62 -11.57 -6.83
C GLU A 177 -11.23 -12.97 -6.95
N ASN A 178 -12.45 -13.14 -6.48
CA ASN A 178 -13.18 -14.42 -6.56
C ASN A 178 -13.64 -14.76 -8.01
N HIS A 179 -13.89 -13.75 -8.86
CA HIS A 179 -14.27 -13.92 -10.26
C HIS A 179 -13.07 -14.15 -11.20
N HIS A 180 -11.83 -13.99 -10.76
CA HIS A 180 -10.64 -14.27 -11.58
C HIS A 180 -10.46 -15.76 -11.93
N CYS A 181 -11.32 -16.63 -11.41
CA CYS A 181 -11.36 -18.07 -11.74
C CYS A 181 -12.15 -18.41 -13.00
N GLY A 182 -12.47 -17.47 -13.88
CA GLY A 182 -13.14 -17.85 -15.14
C GLY A 182 -13.71 -16.78 -16.06
N HIS A 183 -13.73 -15.50 -15.75
CA HIS A 183 -14.31 -14.49 -16.63
C HIS A 183 -13.45 -13.23 -16.81
N LYS A 184 -13.55 -12.66 -18.03
CA LYS A 184 -12.85 -11.48 -18.54
C LYS A 184 -12.79 -10.35 -17.49
N ALA A 185 -11.58 -9.83 -17.25
CA ALA A 185 -11.37 -8.65 -16.43
C ALA A 185 -12.35 -7.54 -16.80
N LEU A 186 -13.07 -7.02 -15.81
CA LEU A 186 -13.94 -5.86 -16.01
C LEU A 186 -13.11 -4.69 -16.54
N HIS A 187 -13.65 -4.02 -17.56
CA HIS A 187 -12.96 -2.91 -18.23
C HIS A 187 -12.59 -1.82 -17.19
N PRO A 188 -11.35 -1.26 -17.23
CA PRO A 188 -10.88 -0.24 -16.27
C PRO A 188 -11.86 0.93 -16.05
N VAL A 189 -12.62 1.29 -17.09
CA VAL A 189 -13.63 2.36 -17.03
C VAL A 189 -14.78 2.04 -16.07
N LYS A 190 -15.22 0.78 -16.00
CA LYS A 190 -16.27 0.37 -15.05
C LYS A 190 -15.76 0.44 -13.61
N HIS A 191 -14.49 0.11 -13.38
CA HIS A 191 -13.86 0.22 -12.07
C HIS A 191 -13.82 1.67 -11.60
N ILE A 192 -13.42 2.60 -12.47
CA ILE A 192 -13.41 4.04 -12.18
C ILE A 192 -14.83 4.54 -11.94
N ALA A 193 -15.81 4.13 -12.76
CA ALA A 193 -17.21 4.52 -12.61
C ALA A 193 -17.79 4.03 -11.27
N ALA A 194 -17.52 2.79 -10.86
CA ALA A 194 -17.96 2.26 -9.57
C ALA A 194 -17.36 3.03 -8.37
N VAL A 195 -16.06 3.37 -8.45
CA VAL A 195 -15.39 4.19 -7.43
C VAL A 195 -15.97 5.62 -7.40
N LEU A 196 -16.16 6.25 -8.55
CA LEU A 196 -16.75 7.60 -8.65
C LEU A 196 -18.19 7.62 -8.15
N TYR A 197 -18.98 6.58 -8.44
CA TYR A 197 -20.35 6.45 -7.93
C TYR A 197 -20.35 6.26 -6.40
N ALA A 198 -19.49 5.40 -5.86
CA ALA A 198 -19.37 5.19 -4.42
C ALA A 198 -18.97 6.48 -3.65
N ILE A 199 -18.22 7.38 -4.31
CA ILE A 199 -17.79 8.67 -3.75
C ILE A 199 -18.88 9.75 -3.92
N SER A 200 -19.79 9.59 -4.88
CA SER A 200 -20.86 10.57 -5.14
C SER A 200 -21.91 10.59 -4.04
N ASP A 201 -22.57 11.76 -3.86
CA ASP A 201 -23.66 11.89 -2.89
C ASP A 201 -24.84 10.95 -3.19
N LYS A 202 -25.02 10.52 -4.45
CA LYS A 202 -26.03 9.55 -4.85
C LYS A 202 -25.73 8.12 -4.38
N GLY A 203 -24.46 7.74 -4.23
CA GLY A 203 -24.06 6.44 -3.70
C GLY A 203 -24.32 6.25 -2.21
N LYS A 204 -24.70 7.34 -1.50
CA LYS A 204 -25.06 7.28 -0.08
C LYS A 204 -26.44 6.65 0.17
N ASP A 205 -27.35 6.75 -0.78
CA ASP A 205 -28.79 6.49 -0.55
C ASP A 205 -29.35 5.27 -1.30
N ASP A 206 -28.67 4.71 -2.32
CA ASP A 206 -29.22 3.59 -3.09
C ASP A 206 -28.20 2.49 -3.42
N PRO A 207 -28.20 1.36 -2.67
CA PRO A 207 -27.34 0.22 -2.92
C PRO A 207 -27.70 -0.56 -4.20
N LYS A 208 -28.91 -0.41 -4.79
CA LYS A 208 -29.34 -1.18 -5.96
C LYS A 208 -28.70 -0.67 -7.25
N VAL A 209 -28.40 0.61 -7.34
CA VAL A 209 -27.73 1.19 -8.53
C VAL A 209 -26.29 0.70 -8.68
N PHE A 210 -25.69 0.23 -7.60
CA PHE A 210 -24.35 -0.37 -7.64
C PHE A 210 -24.36 -1.72 -8.36
N ASP A 211 -25.42 -2.51 -8.20
CA ASP A 211 -25.56 -3.82 -8.86
C ASP A 211 -25.82 -3.68 -10.37
N GLU A 212 -26.39 -2.55 -10.84
CA GLU A 212 -26.60 -2.27 -12.27
C GLU A 212 -25.35 -1.77 -12.99
N LEU A 213 -24.36 -1.25 -12.26
CA LEU A 213 -23.09 -0.74 -12.80
C LEU A 213 -22.00 -1.83 -12.91
N LEU A 214 -22.20 -2.99 -12.31
CA LEU A 214 -21.32 -4.16 -12.32
C LEU A 214 -21.74 -5.17 -13.39
#